data_0023bb66398915a277647b80964c19e6
#
_entry.id   0023bb66398915a277647b80964c19e6
#
_cell.length_a   1.000
_cell.length_b   1.000
_cell.length_c   1.000
_cell.angle_alpha   90.00
_cell.angle_beta   90.00
_cell.angle_gamma   90.00
#
_symmetry.space_group_name_H-M   'P 1'
#
loop_
_entity.id
_entity.type
_entity.pdbx_description
1 polymer ?
#
loop_
_entity_poly.entity_id
_entity_poly.type
_entity_poly.pdbx_seq_one_letter_code
_entity_poly.pdbx_strand_id
1 'polypeptide(L)'
;MKSKLITTILLITLVFSLTACGKNSGDSQEPSDTSDTQTEEQKEEEQGETKDPETENEEPQQEPEESQDTQTPVQEPAAETATITVYYSNADATAFESSEVQIASLSPEAVLEALVSQGALTADVAENSFTVNTVDGKASIELDLNSAFAAYVSNMGTTGEYYTVGALVNTFLDAYECEQIRITVDGEVLATGHAEYPGYLARFE
;
A
#
# COMPACT_ATOMS: atom_id res chain seq x y z
N MET A 1 -48.48 14.79 23.94
CA MET A 1 -49.64 14.07 23.33
C MET A 1 -49.14 12.79 22.73
N LYS A 2 -49.77 11.74 23.11
CA LYS A 2 -49.53 10.33 22.81
C LYS A 2 -49.74 10.03 21.32
N SER A 3 -48.94 9.11 20.74
CA SER A 3 -49.46 8.20 19.74
C SER A 3 -48.33 7.47 19.04
N LYS A 4 -48.32 6.30 19.15
CA LYS A 4 -48.85 5.03 18.69
C LYS A 4 -47.81 4.26 17.88
N LEU A 5 -47.33 3.23 18.55
CA LEU A 5 -46.75 2.01 17.98
C LEU A 5 -47.60 1.49 16.80
N ILE A 6 -46.94 1.08 15.73
CA ILE A 6 -47.44 0.03 14.84
C ILE A 6 -46.33 -0.97 14.61
N THR A 7 -46.48 -2.08 15.32
CA THR A 7 -45.74 -3.32 15.13
C THR A 7 -46.36 -4.04 13.95
N THR A 8 -45.56 -4.30 12.91
CA THR A 8 -45.96 -5.25 11.87
C THR A 8 -44.93 -6.37 11.84
N ILE A 9 -45.34 -7.48 12.44
CA ILE A 9 -44.67 -8.77 12.39
C ILE A 9 -45.02 -9.39 11.05
N LEU A 10 -44.03 -9.60 10.19
CA LEU A 10 -44.19 -10.46 9.01
C LEU A 10 -43.38 -11.75 9.20
N LEU A 11 -44.14 -12.79 9.50
CA LEU A 11 -43.68 -14.16 9.58
C LEU A 11 -43.51 -14.67 8.15
N ILE A 12 -42.30 -15.01 7.73
CA ILE A 12 -42.07 -15.75 6.50
C ILE A 12 -41.44 -17.09 6.85
N THR A 13 -42.23 -18.11 6.57
CA THR A 13 -41.99 -19.53 6.77
C THR A 13 -40.90 -20.07 5.87
N LEU A 14 -40.02 -20.79 6.51
CA LEU A 14 -38.94 -21.63 5.98
C LEU A 14 -39.51 -22.80 5.17
N VAL A 15 -39.11 -22.96 3.93
CA VAL A 15 -39.28 -24.21 3.17
C VAL A 15 -37.91 -24.82 2.91
N PHE A 16 -37.63 -25.85 3.67
CA PHE A 16 -36.51 -26.78 3.42
C PHE A 16 -36.86 -27.65 2.23
N SER A 17 -35.98 -27.71 1.23
CA SER A 17 -35.96 -28.77 0.25
C SER A 17 -34.61 -29.45 0.27
N LEU A 18 -34.59 -30.61 0.92
CA LEU A 18 -33.52 -31.60 0.84
C LEU A 18 -33.66 -32.35 -0.48
N THR A 19 -32.62 -32.36 -1.28
CA THR A 19 -32.46 -33.40 -2.31
C THR A 19 -31.10 -34.05 -2.16
N ALA A 20 -31.14 -35.30 -1.84
CA ALA A 20 -30.00 -36.18 -1.59
C ALA A 20 -29.64 -36.96 -2.86
N CYS A 21 -28.38 -37.43 -2.86
CA CYS A 21 -27.81 -38.59 -3.58
C CYS A 21 -27.54 -38.54 -5.07
N GLY A 22 -26.27 -38.71 -5.35
CA GLY A 22 -25.73 -39.22 -6.64
C GLY A 22 -24.29 -39.66 -6.43
N LYS A 23 -24.11 -40.87 -5.92
CA LYS A 23 -22.85 -41.59 -5.81
C LYS A 23 -22.57 -42.24 -7.18
N ASN A 24 -21.42 -42.01 -7.77
CA ASN A 24 -20.84 -42.96 -8.69
C ASN A 24 -19.32 -43.02 -8.61
N SER A 25 -18.87 -44.22 -8.30
CA SER A 25 -17.49 -44.68 -8.26
C SER A 25 -17.06 -45.16 -9.64
N GLY A 26 -15.78 -45.09 -9.94
CA GLY A 26 -15.09 -45.71 -11.06
C GLY A 26 -13.78 -44.97 -11.27
N ASP A 27 -12.76 -45.37 -10.70
CA ASP A 27 -11.79 -46.44 -10.82
C ASP A 27 -10.84 -46.26 -12.02
N SER A 28 -9.56 -46.28 -11.64
CA SER A 28 -8.36 -46.78 -12.34
C SER A 28 -7.85 -46.03 -13.57
N GLN A 29 -6.68 -45.48 -13.56
CA GLN A 29 -5.38 -46.07 -13.81
C GLN A 29 -4.35 -45.01 -14.15
N GLU A 30 -3.31 -44.89 -13.33
CA GLU A 30 -1.96 -44.71 -13.80
C GLU A 30 -1.47 -45.99 -14.53
N PRO A 31 -0.36 -46.03 -15.27
CA PRO A 31 0.89 -45.34 -15.06
C PRO A 31 1.74 -45.01 -16.32
N SER A 32 2.90 -44.41 -16.06
CA SER A 32 4.23 -44.59 -16.74
C SER A 32 4.34 -43.98 -18.14
N ASP A 33 5.41 -43.50 -18.56
CA ASP A 33 6.82 -43.62 -18.23
C ASP A 33 7.65 -42.71 -19.17
N THR A 34 8.73 -42.22 -18.67
CA THR A 34 10.06 -42.21 -19.24
C THR A 34 10.38 -41.46 -20.54
N SER A 35 11.41 -40.71 -20.39
CA SER A 35 12.64 -40.54 -21.21
C SER A 35 12.81 -39.12 -21.67
N ASP A 36 13.80 -38.47 -21.10
CA ASP A 36 15.24 -38.56 -21.35
C ASP A 36 15.67 -37.94 -22.66
N THR A 37 16.66 -37.11 -22.50
CA THR A 37 17.86 -36.94 -23.31
C THR A 37 18.15 -35.47 -23.56
N GLN A 38 19.08 -34.93 -22.75
CA GLN A 38 20.47 -34.60 -23.05
C GLN A 38 20.69 -33.62 -24.20
N THR A 39 21.38 -32.54 -23.83
CA THR A 39 22.81 -32.25 -24.11
C THR A 39 23.06 -31.50 -25.39
N GLU A 40 23.73 -30.44 -25.30
CA GLU A 40 25.08 -29.97 -25.63
C GLU A 40 25.04 -28.46 -25.83
N GLU A 41 25.80 -27.70 -25.06
CA GLU A 41 27.20 -27.25 -25.21
C GLU A 41 27.60 -26.72 -26.60
N GLN A 42 28.06 -25.47 -26.56
CA GLN A 42 29.31 -24.90 -27.09
C GLN A 42 29.16 -23.37 -27.11
N LYS A 43 29.91 -22.60 -26.37
CA LYS A 43 31.35 -22.24 -26.39
C LYS A 43 31.84 -21.63 -27.72
N GLU A 44 32.29 -20.37 -27.61
CA GLU A 44 33.51 -19.72 -28.16
C GLU A 44 33.30 -18.21 -28.13
N GLU A 45 33.96 -17.44 -27.31
CA GLU A 45 35.29 -16.84 -27.46
C GLU A 45 35.51 -16.10 -28.79
N GLU A 46 35.70 -14.77 -28.69
CA GLU A 46 36.89 -14.17 -29.26
C GLU A 46 37.15 -12.75 -28.74
N GLN A 47 38.40 -12.55 -28.44
CA GLN A 47 39.12 -11.38 -28.00
C GLN A 47 39.25 -10.35 -29.13
N GLY A 48 39.43 -9.11 -28.76
CA GLY A 48 39.90 -8.06 -29.64
C GLY A 48 40.45 -6.87 -28.89
N GLU A 49 41.71 -6.95 -28.61
CA GLU A 49 42.61 -6.00 -28.01
C GLU A 49 42.97 -4.83 -28.96
N THR A 50 43.36 -3.72 -28.36
CA THR A 50 44.38 -2.72 -28.78
C THR A 50 43.84 -1.32 -29.07
N LYS A 51 44.28 -0.30 -28.46
CA LYS A 51 45.52 0.41 -28.23
C LYS A 51 45.24 1.86 -27.86
N ASP A 52 45.87 2.28 -26.80
CA ASP A 52 46.23 3.67 -26.49
C ASP A 52 47.21 4.24 -27.54
N PRO A 53 47.26 5.57 -27.77
CA PRO A 53 48.44 6.23 -27.24
C PRO A 53 48.19 7.64 -26.63
N GLU A 54 49.05 7.91 -25.66
CA GLU A 54 49.41 9.17 -25.04
C GLU A 54 49.61 10.33 -26.01
N THR A 55 49.30 11.53 -25.54
CA THR A 55 50.11 12.72 -25.87
C THR A 55 50.00 13.72 -24.69
N GLU A 56 51.16 13.88 -24.07
CA GLU A 56 51.53 14.99 -23.19
C GLU A 56 51.37 16.33 -23.92
N ASN A 57 50.97 17.35 -23.23
CA ASN A 57 51.69 18.62 -23.30
C ASN A 57 51.30 19.60 -22.18
N GLU A 58 52.26 19.88 -21.33
CA GLU A 58 52.75 21.11 -20.71
C GLU A 58 51.77 22.17 -20.16
N GLU A 59 51.98 22.36 -18.87
CA GLU A 59 51.69 23.51 -18.01
C GLU A 59 52.35 24.80 -18.50
N PRO A 60 51.77 25.99 -18.20
CA PRO A 60 52.51 26.85 -17.30
C PRO A 60 51.68 27.45 -16.16
N GLN A 61 52.29 27.44 -14.99
CA GLN A 61 51.96 28.11 -13.74
C GLN A 61 51.67 29.61 -13.91
N GLN A 62 50.61 30.11 -13.26
CA GLN A 62 50.57 31.41 -12.63
C GLN A 62 49.69 31.35 -11.37
N GLU A 63 50.32 31.54 -10.23
CA GLU A 63 49.79 31.91 -8.92
C GLU A 63 50.11 33.40 -8.70
N PRO A 64 49.54 34.10 -7.69
CA PRO A 64 48.21 34.08 -7.07
C PRO A 64 47.52 35.45 -7.07
N GLU A 65 46.20 35.52 -6.95
CA GLU A 65 45.54 36.64 -6.33
C GLU A 65 44.50 36.18 -5.34
N GLU A 66 44.79 36.46 -4.11
CA GLU A 66 43.98 36.32 -2.90
C GLU A 66 42.76 37.24 -2.99
N SER A 67 41.61 36.72 -3.32
CA SER A 67 40.34 37.39 -3.14
C SER A 67 39.60 36.65 -2.03
N GLN A 68 39.58 37.26 -0.87
CA GLN A 68 38.73 36.92 0.26
C GLN A 68 37.28 37.11 -0.20
N ASP A 69 36.66 36.03 -0.66
CA ASP A 69 35.22 36.00 -0.84
C ASP A 69 34.58 35.59 0.50
N THR A 70 33.96 36.58 1.09
CA THR A 70 33.14 36.41 2.29
C THR A 70 31.94 35.57 1.89
N GLN A 71 32.04 34.25 2.07
CA GLN A 71 30.91 33.35 1.95
C GLN A 71 29.92 33.67 3.07
N THR A 72 28.93 34.47 2.74
CA THR A 72 27.69 34.51 3.49
C THR A 72 27.10 33.11 3.44
N PRO A 73 26.80 32.46 4.59
CA PRO A 73 26.12 31.16 4.54
C PRO A 73 24.78 31.35 3.82
N VAL A 74 24.66 30.76 2.67
CA VAL A 74 23.35 30.58 2.03
C VAL A 74 22.60 29.66 2.98
N GLN A 75 21.71 30.23 3.77
CA GLN A 75 20.76 29.48 4.56
C GLN A 75 19.88 28.73 3.56
N GLU A 76 20.11 27.43 3.45
CA GLU A 76 19.22 26.51 2.76
C GLU A 76 17.82 26.73 3.35
N PRO A 77 16.76 26.97 2.53
CA PRO A 77 15.43 27.14 3.05
C PRO A 77 15.09 25.91 3.87
N ALA A 78 14.74 26.10 5.13
CA ALA A 78 14.28 25.02 6.00
C ALA A 78 13.13 24.32 5.26
N ALA A 79 13.31 23.03 4.93
CA ALA A 79 12.25 22.22 4.37
C ALA A 79 11.04 22.32 5.32
N GLU A 80 9.89 22.74 4.81
CA GLU A 80 8.66 22.83 5.57
C GLU A 80 8.24 21.39 5.92
N THR A 81 8.61 20.93 7.12
CA THR A 81 8.21 19.64 7.64
C THR A 81 6.77 19.71 8.13
N ALA A 82 5.97 18.69 7.83
CA ALA A 82 4.64 18.50 8.39
C ALA A 82 4.68 17.46 9.51
N THR A 83 3.81 17.59 10.51
CA THR A 83 3.60 16.58 11.53
C THR A 83 2.22 15.97 11.33
N ILE A 84 2.14 14.65 11.23
CA ILE A 84 0.89 13.91 11.08
C ILE A 84 0.70 12.93 12.23
N THR A 85 -0.57 12.60 12.52
CA THR A 85 -0.91 11.53 13.46
C THR A 85 -1.01 10.22 12.70
N VAL A 86 -0.20 9.24 13.07
CA VAL A 86 -0.21 7.89 12.47
C VAL A 86 -0.85 6.91 13.43
N TYR A 87 -1.87 6.21 12.96
CA TYR A 87 -2.58 5.16 13.69
C TYR A 87 -2.01 3.79 13.40
N TYR A 88 -2.03 2.91 14.39
CA TYR A 88 -1.60 1.51 14.29
C TYR A 88 -2.32 0.66 15.32
N SER A 89 -2.28 -0.65 15.17
CA SER A 89 -2.82 -1.59 16.16
C SER A 89 -1.93 -1.67 17.39
N ASN A 90 -2.52 -1.75 18.58
CA ASN A 90 -1.76 -2.15 19.74
C ASN A 90 -1.29 -3.62 19.64
N ALA A 91 -0.37 -4.03 20.52
CA ALA A 91 0.24 -5.37 20.48
C ALA A 91 -0.76 -6.53 20.59
N ASP A 92 -1.88 -6.30 21.27
CA ASP A 92 -2.92 -7.31 21.49
C ASP A 92 -4.03 -7.29 20.42
N ALA A 93 -3.94 -6.39 19.43
CA ALA A 93 -4.94 -6.14 18.39
C ALA A 93 -6.36 -5.93 18.98
N THR A 94 -6.46 -5.05 19.98
CA THR A 94 -7.72 -4.74 20.69
C THR A 94 -8.09 -3.27 20.64
N ALA A 95 -7.19 -2.40 20.21
CA ALA A 95 -7.39 -0.95 20.10
C ALA A 95 -6.42 -0.33 19.10
N PHE A 96 -6.80 0.84 18.56
CA PHE A 96 -5.86 1.71 17.87
C PHE A 96 -4.99 2.47 18.88
N GLU A 97 -3.71 2.52 18.57
CA GLU A 97 -2.76 3.48 19.15
C GLU A 97 -2.38 4.49 18.08
N SER A 98 -1.79 5.61 18.49
CA SER A 98 -1.31 6.62 17.55
C SER A 98 -0.03 7.27 18.03
N SER A 99 0.75 7.80 17.08
CA SER A 99 1.94 8.61 17.34
C SER A 99 2.03 9.77 16.35
N GLU A 100 2.68 10.85 16.78
CA GLU A 100 3.02 11.96 15.88
C GLU A 100 4.31 11.61 15.12
N VAL A 101 4.28 11.75 13.80
CA VAL A 101 5.40 11.50 12.90
C VAL A 101 5.67 12.75 12.08
N GLN A 102 6.94 13.18 12.04
CA GLN A 102 7.36 14.25 11.14
C GLN A 102 7.68 13.70 9.75
N ILE A 103 7.11 14.33 8.74
CA ILE A 103 7.33 14.05 7.33
C ILE A 103 7.87 15.29 6.62
N ALA A 104 8.63 15.11 5.56
CA ALA A 104 9.25 16.20 4.82
C ALA A 104 8.23 17.15 4.17
N SER A 105 7.12 16.57 3.67
CA SER A 105 5.97 17.29 3.13
C SER A 105 4.75 16.37 3.13
N LEU A 106 3.54 16.94 3.19
CA LEU A 106 2.33 16.15 3.11
C LEU A 106 2.12 15.63 1.68
N SER A 107 2.30 14.34 1.49
CA SER A 107 2.00 13.60 0.27
C SER A 107 1.49 12.20 0.63
N PRO A 108 0.71 11.53 -0.24
CA PRO A 108 0.22 10.19 0.03
C PRO A 108 1.36 9.19 0.24
N GLU A 109 2.44 9.29 -0.53
CA GLU A 109 3.66 8.51 -0.37
C GLU A 109 4.27 8.68 1.02
N ALA A 110 4.45 9.93 1.50
CA ALA A 110 5.01 10.20 2.83
C ALA A 110 4.10 9.69 3.96
N VAL A 111 2.78 9.71 3.78
CA VAL A 111 1.83 9.11 4.74
C VAL A 111 1.96 7.59 4.77
N LEU A 112 2.09 6.92 3.60
CA LEU A 112 2.34 5.48 3.53
C LEU A 112 3.68 5.11 4.17
N GLU A 113 4.76 5.85 3.91
CA GLU A 113 6.06 5.64 4.55
C GLU A 113 5.97 5.79 6.08
N ALA A 114 5.20 6.76 6.57
CA ALA A 114 4.97 6.93 8.00
C ALA A 114 4.23 5.73 8.61
N LEU A 115 3.21 5.19 7.93
CA LEU A 115 2.52 3.95 8.33
C LEU A 115 3.45 2.74 8.35
N VAL A 116 4.34 2.62 7.36
CA VAL A 116 5.38 1.57 7.33
C VAL A 116 6.34 1.73 8.51
N SER A 117 6.76 2.95 8.83
CA SER A 117 7.68 3.22 9.95
C SER A 117 7.10 2.83 11.31
N GLN A 118 5.77 2.87 11.47
CA GLN A 118 5.04 2.45 12.66
C GLN A 118 4.66 0.95 12.63
N GLY A 119 5.03 0.23 11.57
CA GLY A 119 4.71 -1.19 11.42
C GLY A 119 3.25 -1.49 11.07
N ALA A 120 2.47 -0.47 10.68
CA ALA A 120 1.09 -0.63 10.27
C ALA A 120 0.95 -1.19 8.84
N LEU A 121 1.95 -0.96 7.99
CA LEU A 121 2.01 -1.45 6.61
C LEU A 121 3.37 -2.07 6.29
N THR A 122 3.45 -2.73 5.14
CA THR A 122 4.70 -3.22 4.53
C THR A 122 5.23 -2.23 3.49
N ALA A 123 6.54 -2.25 3.27
CA ALA A 123 7.23 -1.28 2.40
C ALA A 123 6.90 -1.40 0.90
N ASP A 124 6.25 -2.47 0.49
CA ASP A 124 5.85 -2.73 -0.90
C ASP A 124 4.50 -2.08 -1.26
N VAL A 125 3.76 -1.59 -0.25
CA VAL A 125 2.52 -0.86 -0.49
C VAL A 125 2.83 0.53 -1.02
N ALA A 126 2.22 0.86 -2.16
CA ALA A 126 2.37 2.15 -2.81
C ALA A 126 1.03 2.62 -3.38
N GLU A 127 0.87 3.93 -3.52
CA GLU A 127 -0.27 4.50 -4.22
C GLU A 127 -0.08 4.42 -5.74
N ASN A 128 -1.15 4.11 -6.45
CA ASN A 128 -1.27 4.24 -7.90
C ASN A 128 -1.86 5.60 -8.27
N SER A 129 -2.80 6.08 -7.46
CA SER A 129 -3.39 7.41 -7.61
C SER A 129 -4.00 7.92 -6.31
N PHE A 130 -4.05 9.25 -6.18
CA PHE A 130 -4.60 9.93 -5.02
C PHE A 130 -5.30 11.22 -5.43
N THR A 131 -6.51 11.46 -4.91
CA THR A 131 -7.21 12.72 -5.07
C THR A 131 -8.01 13.08 -3.81
N VAL A 132 -8.11 14.38 -3.54
CA VAL A 132 -9.01 14.93 -2.52
C VAL A 132 -10.06 15.75 -3.24
N ASN A 133 -11.33 15.49 -2.94
CA ASN A 133 -12.47 16.15 -3.57
C ASN A 133 -13.63 16.32 -2.58
N THR A 134 -14.77 16.80 -3.05
CA THR A 134 -16.00 16.87 -2.25
C THR A 134 -17.03 15.95 -2.88
N VAL A 135 -17.50 14.95 -2.11
CA VAL A 135 -18.53 14.01 -2.52
C VAL A 135 -19.68 14.08 -1.53
N ASP A 136 -20.89 14.33 -2.02
CA ASP A 136 -22.10 14.50 -1.19
C ASP A 136 -21.96 15.54 -0.07
N GLY A 137 -21.15 16.59 -0.33
CA GLY A 137 -20.90 17.67 0.62
C GLY A 137 -19.84 17.38 1.67
N LYS A 138 -19.16 16.24 1.61
CA LYS A 138 -18.09 15.83 2.52
C LYS A 138 -16.72 15.91 1.84
N ALA A 139 -15.73 16.37 2.59
CA ALA A 139 -14.33 16.25 2.18
C ALA A 139 -13.94 14.76 2.09
N SER A 140 -13.49 14.34 0.92
CA SER A 140 -13.36 12.92 0.56
C SER A 140 -12.02 12.64 -0.11
N ILE A 141 -11.43 11.51 0.24
CA ILE A 141 -10.23 10.99 -0.41
C ILE A 141 -10.63 9.84 -1.35
N GLU A 142 -10.03 9.81 -2.54
CA GLU A 142 -9.97 8.62 -3.39
C GLU A 142 -8.51 8.18 -3.45
N LEU A 143 -8.23 7.00 -2.93
CA LEU A 143 -6.91 6.39 -2.85
C LEU A 143 -6.92 5.05 -3.56
N ASP A 144 -6.15 4.94 -4.64
CA ASP A 144 -5.89 3.67 -5.31
C ASP A 144 -4.51 3.17 -4.92
N LEU A 145 -4.45 1.96 -4.41
CA LEU A 145 -3.21 1.30 -3.98
C LEU A 145 -2.83 0.18 -4.94
N ASN A 146 -1.56 -0.20 -4.90
CA ASN A 146 -1.09 -1.36 -5.65
C ASN A 146 -1.56 -2.68 -5.01
N SER A 147 -1.45 -3.78 -5.76
CA SER A 147 -1.86 -5.13 -5.32
C SER A 147 -1.16 -5.64 -4.05
N ALA A 148 -0.03 -5.05 -3.66
CA ALA A 148 0.66 -5.42 -2.42
C ALA A 148 -0.21 -5.17 -1.18
N PHE A 149 -1.04 -4.12 -1.17
CA PHE A 149 -1.96 -3.84 -0.07
C PHE A 149 -2.99 -4.95 0.11
N ALA A 150 -3.70 -5.33 -0.97
CA ALA A 150 -4.68 -6.42 -0.91
C ALA A 150 -4.03 -7.75 -0.50
N ALA A 151 -2.84 -8.05 -1.03
CA ALA A 151 -2.09 -9.25 -0.66
C ALA A 151 -1.70 -9.23 0.82
N TYR A 152 -1.28 -8.08 1.35
CA TYR A 152 -0.90 -7.92 2.75
C TYR A 152 -2.09 -8.17 3.70
N VAL A 153 -3.22 -7.50 3.48
CA VAL A 153 -4.39 -7.61 4.36
C VAL A 153 -5.09 -8.97 4.23
N SER A 154 -5.11 -9.57 3.04
CA SER A 154 -5.72 -10.89 2.81
C SER A 154 -5.00 -12.04 3.56
N ASN A 155 -3.75 -11.86 3.94
CA ASN A 155 -2.99 -12.83 4.72
C ASN A 155 -3.21 -12.69 6.24
N MET A 156 -4.00 -11.72 6.66
CA MET A 156 -4.33 -11.48 8.07
C MET A 156 -5.67 -12.15 8.40
N GLY A 157 -5.89 -12.42 9.69
CA GLY A 157 -7.25 -12.73 10.16
C GLY A 157 -8.09 -11.45 10.24
N THR A 158 -9.40 -11.60 10.37
CA THR A 158 -10.39 -10.50 10.41
C THR A 158 -9.99 -9.35 11.35
N THR A 159 -9.42 -9.66 12.52
CA THR A 159 -8.96 -8.63 13.46
C THR A 159 -7.77 -7.83 12.92
N GLY A 160 -6.75 -8.52 12.37
CA GLY A 160 -5.59 -7.86 11.78
C GLY A 160 -5.97 -6.99 10.59
N GLU A 161 -6.84 -7.50 9.71
CA GLU A 161 -7.42 -6.74 8.61
C GLU A 161 -8.12 -5.47 9.08
N TYR A 162 -9.01 -5.58 10.10
CA TYR A 162 -9.74 -4.44 10.65
C TYR A 162 -8.79 -3.33 11.12
N TYR A 163 -7.76 -3.69 11.91
CA TYR A 163 -6.83 -2.70 12.43
C TYR A 163 -5.89 -2.16 11.37
N THR A 164 -5.49 -2.94 10.37
CA THR A 164 -4.63 -2.47 9.29
C THR A 164 -5.37 -1.51 8.35
N VAL A 165 -6.57 -1.89 7.90
CA VAL A 165 -7.40 -1.01 7.07
C VAL A 165 -7.78 0.24 7.85
N GLY A 166 -8.17 0.09 9.12
CA GLY A 166 -8.52 1.21 9.99
C GLY A 166 -7.34 2.16 10.27
N ALA A 167 -6.13 1.64 10.45
CA ALA A 167 -4.93 2.44 10.62
C ALA A 167 -4.67 3.33 9.39
N LEU A 168 -4.74 2.75 8.20
CA LEU A 168 -4.61 3.49 6.94
C LEU A 168 -5.70 4.55 6.81
N VAL A 169 -6.97 4.18 6.99
CA VAL A 169 -8.12 5.10 6.90
C VAL A 169 -7.98 6.25 7.88
N ASN A 170 -7.75 5.97 9.16
CA ASN A 170 -7.68 7.00 10.20
C ASN A 170 -6.52 7.96 9.99
N THR A 171 -5.36 7.44 9.55
CA THR A 171 -4.18 8.25 9.28
C THR A 171 -4.41 9.21 8.11
N PHE A 172 -4.96 8.70 7.00
CA PHE A 172 -5.26 9.54 5.82
C PHE A 172 -6.34 10.57 6.11
N LEU A 173 -7.40 10.20 6.83
CA LEU A 173 -8.48 11.14 7.18
C LEU A 173 -7.98 12.28 8.05
N ASP A 174 -7.10 12.01 9.04
CA ASP A 174 -6.51 13.05 9.87
C ASP A 174 -5.51 13.90 9.10
N ALA A 175 -4.61 13.27 8.34
CA ALA A 175 -3.55 13.98 7.61
C ALA A 175 -4.11 14.98 6.59
N TYR A 176 -5.21 14.65 5.93
CA TYR A 176 -5.85 15.48 4.90
C TYR A 176 -7.12 16.21 5.37
N GLU A 177 -7.46 16.13 6.66
CA GLU A 177 -8.66 16.75 7.26
C GLU A 177 -9.96 16.37 6.51
N CYS A 178 -10.08 15.08 6.12
CA CYS A 178 -11.21 14.55 5.37
C CYS A 178 -12.16 13.74 6.25
N GLU A 179 -13.42 13.62 5.82
CA GLU A 179 -14.49 12.93 6.55
C GLU A 179 -14.66 11.48 6.10
N GLN A 180 -14.24 11.16 4.89
CA GLN A 180 -14.37 9.83 4.30
C GLN A 180 -13.29 9.55 3.25
N ILE A 181 -13.00 8.26 3.05
CA ILE A 181 -12.02 7.78 2.08
C ILE A 181 -12.57 6.58 1.31
N ARG A 182 -12.37 6.54 0.01
CA ARG A 182 -12.58 5.35 -0.81
C ARG A 182 -11.23 4.75 -1.14
N ILE A 183 -11.10 3.45 -0.90
CA ILE A 183 -9.89 2.68 -1.21
C ILE A 183 -10.20 1.73 -2.35
N THR A 184 -9.36 1.76 -3.37
CA THR A 184 -9.31 0.77 -4.44
C THR A 184 -7.92 0.14 -4.50
N VAL A 185 -7.81 -0.99 -5.16
CA VAL A 185 -6.55 -1.67 -5.43
C VAL A 185 -6.49 -2.00 -6.91
N ASP A 186 -5.50 -1.44 -7.61
CA ASP A 186 -5.38 -1.54 -9.07
C ASP A 186 -6.69 -1.16 -9.79
N GLY A 187 -7.41 -0.15 -9.27
CA GLY A 187 -8.67 0.38 -9.78
C GLY A 187 -9.93 -0.40 -9.37
N GLU A 188 -9.79 -1.54 -8.71
CA GLU A 188 -10.90 -2.40 -8.30
C GLU A 188 -11.26 -2.17 -6.82
N VAL A 189 -12.47 -2.54 -6.42
CA VAL A 189 -12.89 -2.50 -5.00
C VAL A 189 -11.96 -3.37 -4.16
N LEU A 190 -11.50 -2.84 -3.04
CA LEU A 190 -10.72 -3.62 -2.09
C LEU A 190 -11.54 -4.81 -1.57
N ALA A 191 -11.10 -6.02 -1.89
CA ALA A 191 -11.66 -7.27 -1.41
C ALA A 191 -10.54 -8.15 -0.82
N THR A 192 -10.73 -8.66 0.38
CA THR A 192 -9.69 -9.36 1.15
C THR A 192 -9.95 -10.85 1.33
N GLY A 193 -11.11 -11.33 0.93
CA GLY A 193 -11.58 -12.68 1.22
C GLY A 193 -12.31 -12.81 2.57
N HIS A 194 -12.18 -11.82 3.47
CA HIS A 194 -12.95 -11.70 4.72
C HIS A 194 -14.01 -10.62 4.61
N ALA A 195 -13.70 -9.52 3.91
CA ALA A 195 -14.59 -8.40 3.68
C ALA A 195 -14.40 -7.79 2.28
N GLU A 196 -15.40 -7.04 1.86
CA GLU A 196 -15.32 -6.11 0.73
C GLU A 196 -15.56 -4.69 1.26
N TYR A 197 -14.85 -3.72 0.69
CA TYR A 197 -14.93 -2.32 1.10
C TYR A 197 -15.47 -1.44 -0.05
N PRO A 198 -16.74 -1.65 -0.47
CA PRO A 198 -17.34 -0.86 -1.52
C PRO A 198 -17.72 0.53 -1.01
N GLY A 199 -17.28 1.58 -1.71
CA GLY A 199 -17.68 2.96 -1.38
C GLY A 199 -16.74 3.63 -0.39
N TYR A 200 -17.28 4.67 0.28
CA TYR A 200 -16.51 5.49 1.21
C TYR A 200 -16.55 4.93 2.63
N LEU A 201 -15.39 4.87 3.24
CA LEU A 201 -15.17 4.48 4.63
C LEU A 201 -15.07 5.74 5.49
N ALA A 202 -15.69 5.71 6.65
CA ALA A 202 -15.47 6.68 7.71
C ALA A 202 -14.39 6.18 8.68
N ARG A 203 -14.05 7.00 9.67
CA ARG A 203 -13.10 6.65 10.73
C ARG A 203 -13.49 5.35 11.42
N PHE A 204 -12.51 4.51 11.66
CA PHE A 204 -12.58 3.29 12.47
C PHE A 204 -12.42 3.63 13.96
N GLU A 205 -13.12 2.91 14.84
CA GLU A 205 -13.12 3.09 16.30
C GLU A 205 -12.45 1.92 17.04
#